data_1a6ba767db130e75965d1459f47e9655
#
_entry.id   1a6ba767db130e75965d1459f47e9655
#
_cell.length_a   1.000
_cell.length_b   1.000
_cell.length_c   1.000
_cell.angle_alpha   90.00
_cell.angle_beta   90.00
_cell.angle_gamma   90.00
#
_symmetry.space_group_name_H-M   'P 1'
#
loop_
_entity.id
_entity.type
_entity.pdbx_description
1 polymer ?
#
loop_
_entity_poly.entity_id
_entity_poly.type
_entity_poly.pdbx_seq_one_letter_code
_entity_poly.pdbx_strand_id
1 'polypeptide(L)'
;MGKRAGLIDEVRGLAYIAMIIYHAYYDYVFVYGHDLPDPVNVFMKWFQPFIAGTFIVIAGISSNYSQNNFRRGVKYFFCAMLLTFVTAVAMPSEIIIFGVLHFYAIAAMIYGFIGKFTERIPYILGIALFVLLYAVTLNIPRGYVGFEGLYAIDMPDFLYGHYWLFPLGFPSSGFFSADYFPLIPHFFLFMAGASLGVYFKSGKASRGFYMSRFGGLAFIGRHGLLIYVLHQPVLILLFDLFHKFTGQATVFM
;
A
#
# COMPACT_ATOMS: atom_id res chain seq x y z
N MET A 1 11.40 -11.41 24.50
CA MET A 1 10.46 -11.46 23.36
C MET A 1 9.40 -10.41 23.57
N GLY A 2 9.34 -9.36 22.74
CA GLY A 2 8.30 -8.33 22.83
C GLY A 2 6.91 -8.97 22.62
N LYS A 3 5.92 -8.57 23.41
CA LYS A 3 4.55 -9.04 23.26
C LYS A 3 4.06 -8.70 21.85
N ARG A 4 3.57 -9.70 21.12
CA ARG A 4 3.00 -9.52 19.76
C ARG A 4 1.76 -8.62 19.87
N ALA A 5 1.64 -7.65 18.99
CA ALA A 5 0.50 -6.73 18.96
C ALA A 5 -0.69 -7.38 18.22
N GLY A 6 -1.57 -8.05 18.96
CA GLY A 6 -2.72 -8.78 18.39
C GLY A 6 -3.65 -7.87 17.59
N LEU A 7 -3.91 -6.66 18.08
CA LEU A 7 -4.74 -5.68 17.37
C LEU A 7 -4.18 -5.30 15.99
N ILE A 8 -2.85 -5.22 15.83
CA ILE A 8 -2.24 -4.92 14.52
C ILE A 8 -2.54 -6.03 13.51
N ASP A 9 -2.48 -7.30 13.94
CA ASP A 9 -2.82 -8.42 13.07
C ASP A 9 -4.31 -8.39 12.68
N GLU A 10 -5.20 -8.00 13.59
CA GLU A 10 -6.65 -7.86 13.31
C GLU A 10 -6.93 -6.72 12.34
N VAL A 11 -6.37 -5.51 12.59
CA VAL A 11 -6.54 -4.36 11.69
C VAL A 11 -5.96 -4.66 10.31
N ARG A 12 -4.84 -5.37 10.24
CA ARG A 12 -4.27 -5.84 8.96
C ARG A 12 -5.21 -6.82 8.26
N GLY A 13 -5.84 -7.75 8.99
CA GLY A 13 -6.83 -8.67 8.45
C GLY A 13 -8.05 -7.96 7.89
N LEU A 14 -8.57 -6.96 8.61
CA LEU A 14 -9.68 -6.14 8.14
C LEU A 14 -9.28 -5.35 6.87
N ALA A 15 -8.06 -4.79 6.84
CA ALA A 15 -7.56 -4.09 5.66
C ALA A 15 -7.42 -5.01 4.44
N TYR A 16 -7.05 -6.29 4.60
CA TYR A 16 -7.06 -7.27 3.51
C TYR A 16 -8.47 -7.58 2.99
N ILE A 17 -9.45 -7.70 3.88
CA ILE A 17 -10.86 -7.88 3.46
C ILE A 17 -11.32 -6.64 2.67
N ALA A 18 -11.05 -5.44 3.18
CA ALA A 18 -11.39 -4.20 2.49
C ALA A 18 -10.70 -4.08 1.13
N MET A 19 -9.43 -4.49 1.02
CA MET A 19 -8.69 -4.55 -0.24
C MET A 19 -9.34 -5.51 -1.26
N ILE A 20 -9.74 -6.70 -0.83
CA ILE A 20 -10.42 -7.67 -1.70
C ILE A 20 -11.75 -7.10 -2.21
N ILE A 21 -12.53 -6.43 -1.35
CA ILE A 21 -13.79 -5.77 -1.74
C ILE A 21 -13.51 -4.66 -2.76
N TYR A 22 -12.47 -3.84 -2.55
CA TYR A 22 -12.10 -2.80 -3.49
C TYR A 22 -11.67 -3.38 -4.85
N HIS A 23 -10.86 -4.43 -4.89
CA HIS A 23 -10.43 -5.05 -6.15
C HIS A 23 -11.58 -5.78 -6.85
N ALA A 24 -12.51 -6.39 -6.12
CA ALA A 24 -13.72 -6.93 -6.72
C ALA A 24 -14.58 -5.84 -7.37
N TYR A 25 -14.70 -4.67 -6.73
CA TYR A 25 -15.32 -3.50 -7.34
C TYR A 25 -14.56 -3.03 -8.59
N TYR A 26 -13.22 -2.91 -8.51
CA TYR A 26 -12.38 -2.47 -9.62
C TYR A 26 -12.51 -3.41 -10.83
N ASP A 27 -12.41 -4.71 -10.60
CA ASP A 27 -12.58 -5.71 -11.65
C ASP A 27 -13.96 -5.61 -12.30
N TYR A 28 -15.03 -5.56 -11.49
CA TYR A 28 -16.39 -5.47 -11.98
C TYR A 28 -16.62 -4.26 -12.89
N VAL A 29 -16.10 -3.09 -12.50
CA VAL A 29 -16.32 -1.83 -13.24
C VAL A 29 -15.31 -1.66 -14.38
N PHE A 30 -14.00 -1.82 -14.11
CA PHE A 30 -12.97 -1.41 -15.06
C PHE A 30 -12.44 -2.57 -15.93
N VAL A 31 -12.42 -3.79 -15.41
CA VAL A 31 -11.95 -4.96 -16.17
C VAL A 31 -13.10 -5.57 -16.98
N TYR A 32 -14.29 -5.71 -16.38
CA TYR A 32 -15.46 -6.32 -17.02
C TYR A 32 -16.45 -5.29 -17.60
N GLY A 33 -16.24 -4.00 -17.40
CA GLY A 33 -16.99 -2.92 -18.05
C GLY A 33 -18.44 -2.75 -17.57
N HIS A 34 -18.73 -3.09 -16.32
CA HIS A 34 -20.06 -2.91 -15.75
C HIS A 34 -20.21 -1.55 -15.07
N ASP A 35 -21.40 -0.99 -15.12
CA ASP A 35 -21.72 0.26 -14.44
C ASP A 35 -22.24 0.03 -13.02
N LEU A 36 -21.84 0.93 -12.12
CA LEU A 36 -22.37 1.03 -10.76
C LEU A 36 -22.89 2.45 -10.50
N PRO A 37 -23.85 2.63 -9.57
CA PRO A 37 -24.36 3.94 -9.21
C PRO A 37 -23.24 4.89 -8.75
N ASP A 38 -23.34 6.19 -9.14
CA ASP A 38 -22.36 7.23 -8.80
C ASP A 38 -21.96 7.27 -7.32
N PRO A 39 -22.88 7.13 -6.34
CA PRO A 39 -22.50 7.14 -4.92
C PRO A 39 -21.49 6.03 -4.55
N VAL A 40 -21.58 4.85 -5.21
CA VAL A 40 -20.63 3.74 -5.00
C VAL A 40 -19.27 4.11 -5.57
N ASN A 41 -19.22 4.64 -6.78
CA ASN A 41 -17.99 5.07 -7.43
C ASN A 41 -17.28 6.17 -6.63
N VAL A 42 -18.04 7.17 -6.13
CA VAL A 42 -17.51 8.22 -5.27
C VAL A 42 -16.96 7.66 -3.95
N PHE A 43 -17.68 6.74 -3.30
CA PHE A 43 -17.21 6.09 -2.09
C PHE A 43 -15.90 5.32 -2.33
N MET A 44 -15.82 4.51 -3.37
CA MET A 44 -14.66 3.69 -3.69
C MET A 44 -13.42 4.52 -4.03
N LYS A 45 -13.59 5.71 -4.63
CA LYS A 45 -12.50 6.67 -4.88
C LYS A 45 -11.81 7.14 -3.59
N TRP A 46 -12.55 7.28 -2.49
CA TRP A 46 -12.00 7.64 -1.18
C TRP A 46 -11.56 6.41 -0.37
N PHE A 47 -12.22 5.29 -0.60
CA PHE A 47 -11.95 4.05 0.13
C PHE A 47 -10.57 3.46 -0.20
N GLN A 48 -10.15 3.50 -1.46
CA GLN A 48 -8.85 3.00 -1.92
C GLN A 48 -7.66 3.66 -1.19
N PRO A 49 -7.50 5.00 -1.16
CA PRO A 49 -6.39 5.62 -0.47
C PRO A 49 -6.44 5.41 1.05
N PHE A 50 -7.62 5.26 1.65
CA PHE A 50 -7.77 4.91 3.06
C PHE A 50 -7.22 3.49 3.35
N ILE A 51 -7.57 2.50 2.53
CA ILE A 51 -7.06 1.12 2.65
C ILE A 51 -5.53 1.12 2.49
N ALA A 52 -5.04 1.75 1.43
CA ALA A 52 -3.61 1.82 1.13
C ALA A 52 -2.83 2.52 2.25
N GLY A 53 -3.33 3.66 2.75
CA GLY A 53 -2.73 4.37 3.89
C GLY A 53 -2.69 3.51 5.14
N THR A 54 -3.76 2.76 5.43
CA THR A 54 -3.82 1.81 6.55
C THR A 54 -2.72 0.75 6.44
N PHE A 55 -2.55 0.14 5.27
CA PHE A 55 -1.48 -0.83 5.03
C PHE A 55 -0.09 -0.23 5.21
N ILE A 56 0.15 0.98 4.69
CA ILE A 56 1.45 1.67 4.79
C ILE A 56 1.79 1.95 6.25
N VAL A 57 0.84 2.48 7.04
CA VAL A 57 1.03 2.73 8.47
C VAL A 57 1.32 1.43 9.22
N ILE A 58 0.55 0.36 8.98
CA ILE A 58 0.76 -0.95 9.61
C ILE A 58 2.12 -1.54 9.21
N ALA A 59 2.58 -1.36 7.97
CA ALA A 59 3.89 -1.80 7.54
C ALA A 59 5.01 -1.08 8.30
N GLY A 60 4.87 0.25 8.50
CA GLY A 60 5.76 1.05 9.32
C GLY A 60 5.81 0.58 10.77
N ILE A 61 4.65 0.41 11.43
CA ILE A 61 4.55 -0.13 12.80
C ILE A 61 5.26 -1.49 12.88
N SER A 62 4.97 -2.38 11.94
CA SER A 62 5.49 -3.76 11.91
C SER A 62 7.00 -3.82 11.71
N SER A 63 7.62 -2.77 11.16
CA SER A 63 9.06 -2.68 10.96
C SER A 63 9.83 -2.65 12.29
N ASN A 64 9.22 -2.15 13.36
CA ASN A 64 9.80 -2.16 14.70
C ASN A 64 9.86 -3.57 15.35
N TYR A 65 9.05 -4.50 14.86
CA TYR A 65 8.99 -5.88 15.36
C TYR A 65 9.78 -6.87 14.49
N SER A 66 10.30 -6.40 13.36
CA SER A 66 11.07 -7.22 12.42
C SER A 66 12.50 -7.40 12.93
N GLN A 67 13.00 -8.64 12.89
CA GLN A 67 14.40 -8.94 13.22
C GLN A 67 15.37 -8.41 12.14
N ASN A 68 14.96 -8.43 10.88
CA ASN A 68 15.76 -7.97 9.76
C ASN A 68 14.87 -7.39 8.66
N ASN A 69 14.75 -6.05 8.67
CA ASN A 69 13.94 -5.32 7.70
C ASN A 69 14.52 -5.41 6.28
N PHE A 70 15.84 -5.45 6.13
CA PHE A 70 16.46 -5.58 4.82
C PHE A 70 16.10 -6.93 4.15
N ARG A 71 16.27 -8.06 4.85
CA ARG A 71 15.88 -9.38 4.33
C ARG A 71 14.38 -9.45 4.00
N ARG A 72 13.55 -8.79 4.82
CA ARG A 72 12.10 -8.69 4.57
C ARG A 72 11.83 -7.92 3.29
N GLY A 73 12.50 -6.78 3.09
CA GLY A 73 12.41 -5.98 1.88
C GLY A 73 12.83 -6.75 0.63
N VAL A 74 13.93 -7.50 0.69
CA VAL A 74 14.38 -8.36 -0.42
C VAL A 74 13.31 -9.40 -0.80
N LYS A 75 12.65 -10.05 0.18
CA LYS A 75 11.55 -10.98 -0.12
C LYS A 75 10.38 -10.30 -0.82
N TYR A 76 9.98 -9.12 -0.35
CA TYR A 76 8.91 -8.34 -0.99
C TYR A 76 9.31 -7.89 -2.40
N PHE A 77 10.57 -7.55 -2.62
CA PHE A 77 11.07 -7.17 -3.94
C PHE A 77 10.93 -8.29 -4.97
N PHE A 78 11.31 -9.52 -4.61
CA PHE A 78 11.10 -10.67 -5.50
C PHE A 78 9.62 -10.93 -5.79
N CYS A 79 8.75 -10.84 -4.79
CA CYS A 79 7.31 -10.97 -5.00
C CYS A 79 6.76 -9.84 -5.88
N ALA A 80 7.26 -8.61 -5.72
CA ALA A 80 6.86 -7.47 -6.53
C ALA A 80 7.29 -7.63 -7.99
N MET A 81 8.52 -8.07 -8.25
CA MET A 81 9.01 -8.36 -9.59
C MET A 81 8.24 -9.49 -10.27
N LEU A 82 7.88 -10.53 -9.51
CA LEU A 82 7.00 -11.59 -10.02
C LEU A 82 5.63 -11.02 -10.42
N LEU A 83 5.07 -10.11 -9.61
CA LEU A 83 3.79 -9.46 -9.92
C LEU A 83 3.87 -8.64 -11.21
N THR A 84 4.94 -7.83 -11.37
CA THR A 84 5.20 -7.10 -12.63
C THR A 84 5.27 -8.05 -13.82
N PHE A 85 6.02 -9.15 -13.69
CA PHE A 85 6.14 -10.13 -14.77
C PHE A 85 4.79 -10.76 -15.13
N VAL A 86 4.04 -11.20 -14.11
CA VAL A 86 2.71 -11.83 -14.33
C VAL A 86 1.74 -10.84 -14.98
N THR A 87 1.65 -9.59 -14.49
CA THR A 87 0.76 -8.59 -15.08
C THR A 87 1.19 -8.18 -16.47
N ALA A 88 2.49 -8.06 -16.75
CA ALA A 88 3.00 -7.75 -18.07
C ALA A 88 2.65 -8.83 -19.14
N VAL A 89 2.58 -10.11 -18.73
CA VAL A 89 2.28 -11.23 -19.63
C VAL A 89 0.78 -11.50 -19.72
N ALA A 90 0.08 -11.53 -18.57
CA ALA A 90 -1.31 -11.95 -18.52
C ALA A 90 -2.30 -10.81 -18.79
N MET A 91 -2.00 -9.58 -18.35
CA MET A 91 -2.87 -8.40 -18.45
C MET A 91 -2.05 -7.14 -18.73
N PRO A 92 -1.50 -6.96 -19.94
CA PRO A 92 -0.62 -5.81 -20.25
C PRO A 92 -1.27 -4.44 -20.04
N SER A 93 -2.59 -4.33 -20.21
CA SER A 93 -3.37 -3.11 -19.92
C SER A 93 -3.39 -2.75 -18.43
N GLU A 94 -3.19 -3.73 -17.55
CA GLU A 94 -3.17 -3.59 -16.10
C GLU A 94 -1.77 -3.84 -15.51
N ILE A 95 -0.73 -3.53 -16.29
CA ILE A 95 0.66 -3.75 -15.86
C ILE A 95 0.97 -2.99 -14.56
N ILE A 96 1.62 -3.68 -13.62
CA ILE A 96 2.09 -3.09 -12.36
C ILE A 96 3.61 -2.94 -12.43
N ILE A 97 4.09 -1.70 -12.60
CA ILE A 97 5.53 -1.40 -12.69
C ILE A 97 6.11 -1.05 -11.31
N PHE A 98 5.40 -0.24 -10.52
CA PHE A 98 5.82 0.19 -9.20
C PHE A 98 4.64 0.29 -8.24
N GLY A 99 4.08 -0.86 -7.88
CA GLY A 99 2.94 -0.97 -6.97
C GLY A 99 3.33 -0.95 -5.49
N VAL A 100 2.32 -1.11 -4.63
CA VAL A 100 2.49 -1.06 -3.17
C VAL A 100 3.51 -2.08 -2.65
N LEU A 101 3.65 -3.24 -3.28
CA LEU A 101 4.63 -4.25 -2.86
C LEU A 101 6.08 -3.85 -3.19
N HIS A 102 6.32 -3.15 -4.33
CA HIS A 102 7.60 -2.52 -4.65
C HIS A 102 7.94 -1.46 -3.62
N PHE A 103 6.98 -0.60 -3.32
CA PHE A 103 7.11 0.40 -2.27
C PHE A 103 7.51 -0.23 -0.93
N TYR A 104 6.81 -1.29 -0.47
CA TYR A 104 7.15 -1.97 0.78
C TYR A 104 8.53 -2.60 0.78
N ALA A 105 8.96 -3.13 -0.35
CA ALA A 105 10.29 -3.68 -0.51
C ALA A 105 11.36 -2.63 -0.23
N ILE A 106 11.29 -1.51 -0.93
CA ILE A 106 12.27 -0.43 -0.82
C ILE A 106 12.16 0.27 0.54
N ALA A 107 10.95 0.57 1.01
CA ALA A 107 10.72 1.19 2.32
C ALA A 107 11.30 0.35 3.47
N ALA A 108 11.09 -0.98 3.43
CA ALA A 108 11.65 -1.88 4.44
C ALA A 108 13.18 -1.95 4.37
N MET A 109 13.77 -1.98 3.17
CA MET A 109 15.23 -1.96 3.00
C MET A 109 15.83 -0.66 3.53
N ILE A 110 15.28 0.51 3.16
CA ILE A 110 15.73 1.81 3.67
C ILE A 110 15.61 1.86 5.19
N TYR A 111 14.45 1.46 5.74
CA TYR A 111 14.25 1.43 7.19
C TYR A 111 15.21 0.49 7.91
N GLY A 112 15.67 -0.57 7.26
CA GLY A 112 16.71 -1.46 7.76
C GLY A 112 18.02 -0.75 8.11
N PHE A 113 18.34 0.33 7.39
CA PHE A 113 19.53 1.16 7.63
C PHE A 113 19.26 2.31 8.60
N ILE A 114 18.13 3.02 8.42
CA ILE A 114 17.88 4.27 9.15
C ILE A 114 17.04 4.09 10.43
N GLY A 115 16.42 2.92 10.65
CA GLY A 115 15.46 2.69 11.75
C GLY A 115 16.01 3.04 13.13
N LYS A 116 17.29 2.71 13.39
CA LYS A 116 17.96 3.05 14.67
C LYS A 116 18.07 4.57 14.92
N PHE A 117 18.16 5.36 13.87
CA PHE A 117 18.22 6.83 13.99
C PHE A 117 16.84 7.39 14.28
N THR A 118 15.80 6.83 13.66
CA THR A 118 14.42 7.27 13.87
C THR A 118 13.87 6.91 15.24
N GLU A 119 14.36 5.84 15.86
CA GLU A 119 14.03 5.48 17.26
C GLU A 119 14.49 6.54 18.28
N ARG A 120 15.43 7.44 17.91
CA ARG A 120 15.90 8.54 18.77
C ARG A 120 14.97 9.74 18.76
N ILE A 121 14.10 9.86 17.77
CA ILE A 121 13.12 10.94 17.66
C ILE A 121 11.96 10.62 18.61
N PRO A 122 11.53 11.54 19.49
CA PRO A 122 10.31 11.34 20.28
C PRO A 122 9.13 10.97 19.37
N TYR A 123 8.43 9.88 19.67
CA TYR A 123 7.45 9.30 18.75
C TYR A 123 6.35 10.29 18.31
N ILE A 124 5.89 11.18 19.23
CA ILE A 124 4.89 12.21 18.91
C ILE A 124 5.44 13.18 17.86
N LEU A 125 6.67 13.66 18.05
CA LEU A 125 7.33 14.56 17.11
C LEU A 125 7.57 13.86 15.76
N GLY A 126 7.98 12.60 15.79
CA GLY A 126 8.15 11.79 14.58
C GLY A 126 6.84 11.62 13.80
N ILE A 127 5.73 11.30 14.49
CA ILE A 127 4.41 11.21 13.85
C ILE A 127 4.02 12.55 13.24
N ALA A 128 4.08 13.65 14.01
CA ALA A 128 3.70 14.98 13.52
C ALA A 128 4.53 15.40 12.30
N LEU A 129 5.86 15.25 12.37
CA LEU A 129 6.77 15.59 11.28
C LEU A 129 6.47 14.77 10.01
N PHE A 130 6.36 13.45 10.14
CA PHE A 130 6.19 12.60 8.97
C PHE A 130 4.79 12.68 8.37
N VAL A 131 3.75 12.92 9.17
CA VAL A 131 2.40 13.21 8.65
C VAL A 131 2.39 14.56 7.91
N LEU A 132 3.07 15.58 8.43
CA LEU A 132 3.20 16.86 7.75
C LEU A 132 3.95 16.71 6.42
N LEU A 133 5.10 16.00 6.42
CA LEU A 133 5.85 15.73 5.20
C LEU A 133 5.04 14.94 4.18
N TYR A 134 4.29 13.93 4.61
CA TYR A 134 3.36 13.19 3.75
C TYR A 134 2.34 14.13 3.10
N ALA A 135 1.66 14.96 3.92
CA ALA A 135 0.62 15.86 3.43
C ALA A 135 1.18 16.90 2.44
N VAL A 136 2.34 17.49 2.73
CA VAL A 136 2.98 18.50 1.87
C VAL A 136 3.48 17.90 0.55
N THR A 137 3.95 16.65 0.55
CA THR A 137 4.51 15.98 -0.63
C THR A 137 3.52 15.12 -1.41
N LEU A 138 2.27 15.04 -0.96
CA LEU A 138 1.23 14.16 -1.53
C LEU A 138 1.03 14.38 -3.04
N ASN A 139 1.20 15.61 -3.49
CA ASN A 139 0.94 16.02 -4.86
C ASN A 139 2.20 16.03 -5.76
N ILE A 140 3.36 15.60 -5.27
CA ILE A 140 4.57 15.49 -6.11
C ILE A 140 4.31 14.69 -7.39
N PRO A 141 3.61 13.54 -7.38
CA PRO A 141 3.31 12.81 -8.63
C PRO A 141 2.43 13.59 -9.63
N ARG A 142 1.79 14.69 -9.17
CA ARG A 142 0.96 15.59 -9.99
C ARG A 142 1.70 16.84 -10.46
N GLY A 143 2.98 17.01 -10.08
CA GLY A 143 3.82 18.12 -10.54
C GLY A 143 4.02 19.25 -9.53
N TYR A 144 3.51 19.17 -8.30
CA TYR A 144 3.64 20.25 -7.32
C TYR A 144 3.80 19.76 -5.88
N VAL A 145 4.34 20.63 -5.02
CA VAL A 145 4.43 20.45 -3.57
C VAL A 145 3.50 21.42 -2.88
N GLY A 146 2.79 20.97 -1.87
CA GLY A 146 1.86 21.79 -1.08
C GLY A 146 0.40 21.41 -1.29
N PHE A 147 -0.48 22.39 -1.03
CA PHE A 147 -1.93 22.19 -0.99
C PHE A 147 -2.60 23.01 -2.06
N GLU A 148 -3.32 22.37 -2.96
CA GLU A 148 -4.11 23.03 -3.98
C GLU A 148 -5.11 24.01 -3.35
N GLY A 149 -5.16 25.25 -3.89
CA GLY A 149 -6.03 26.31 -3.39
C GLY A 149 -5.52 27.08 -2.16
N LEU A 150 -4.41 26.66 -1.52
CA LEU A 150 -3.79 27.38 -0.40
C LEU A 150 -2.38 27.88 -0.76
N TYR A 151 -1.47 26.97 -0.94
CA TYR A 151 -0.08 27.23 -1.31
C TYR A 151 0.49 26.01 -2.02
N ALA A 152 0.85 26.17 -3.26
CA ALA A 152 1.48 25.14 -4.07
C ALA A 152 2.70 25.72 -4.79
N ILE A 153 3.77 24.94 -4.86
CA ILE A 153 5.00 25.25 -5.61
C ILE A 153 5.16 24.19 -6.68
N ASP A 154 5.21 24.62 -7.93
CA ASP A 154 5.45 23.71 -9.04
C ASP A 154 6.84 23.09 -8.95
N MET A 155 6.90 21.78 -9.21
CA MET A 155 8.15 21.06 -9.28
C MET A 155 8.81 21.28 -10.65
N PRO A 156 10.14 21.33 -10.70
CA PRO A 156 10.85 21.52 -11.96
C PRO A 156 10.54 20.42 -12.99
N ASP A 157 10.17 20.81 -14.22
CA ASP A 157 9.78 19.91 -15.30
C ASP A 157 10.84 18.85 -15.64
N PHE A 158 12.13 19.17 -15.49
CA PHE A 158 13.21 18.22 -15.78
C PHE A 158 13.13 16.94 -14.95
N LEU A 159 12.51 16.98 -13.74
CA LEU A 159 12.31 15.79 -12.91
C LEU A 159 11.36 14.79 -13.56
N TYR A 160 10.38 15.27 -14.32
CA TYR A 160 9.37 14.46 -15.01
C TYR A 160 9.80 14.08 -16.44
N GLY A 161 10.92 14.59 -16.90
CA GLY A 161 11.53 14.23 -18.19
C GLY A 161 12.30 12.91 -18.18
N HIS A 162 12.53 12.29 -17.03
CA HIS A 162 13.37 11.11 -16.88
C HIS A 162 12.56 9.86 -16.53
N TYR A 163 12.58 8.84 -17.41
CA TYR A 163 11.84 7.59 -17.25
C TYR A 163 12.21 6.78 -16.00
N TRP A 164 13.36 7.01 -15.38
CA TRP A 164 13.83 6.26 -14.21
C TRP A 164 13.49 6.92 -12.86
N LEU A 165 12.89 8.11 -12.84
CA LEU A 165 12.54 8.82 -11.60
C LEU A 165 11.13 8.49 -11.06
N PHE A 166 10.33 7.70 -11.80
CA PHE A 166 9.02 7.30 -11.34
C PHE A 166 9.02 6.62 -9.95
N PRO A 167 10.01 5.80 -9.52
CA PRO A 167 9.96 5.21 -8.20
C PRO A 167 10.00 6.23 -7.05
N LEU A 168 10.59 7.40 -7.31
CA LEU A 168 10.66 8.49 -6.34
C LEU A 168 9.39 9.33 -6.30
N GLY A 169 8.56 9.32 -7.33
CA GLY A 169 7.34 10.11 -7.42
C GLY A 169 7.34 11.13 -8.55
N PHE A 170 8.24 10.99 -9.52
CA PHE A 170 8.35 11.85 -10.70
C PHE A 170 8.06 11.03 -11.98
N PRO A 171 6.79 10.65 -12.22
CA PRO A 171 6.44 9.89 -13.41
C PRO A 171 6.59 10.76 -14.67
N SER A 172 7.21 10.23 -15.71
CA SER A 172 7.29 10.90 -17.01
C SER A 172 5.93 10.91 -17.73
N SER A 173 5.77 11.80 -18.71
CA SER A 173 4.59 11.80 -19.59
C SER A 173 4.47 10.44 -20.28
N GLY A 174 3.30 9.79 -20.15
CA GLY A 174 3.07 8.43 -20.68
C GLY A 174 3.44 7.29 -19.73
N PHE A 175 3.95 7.56 -18.54
CA PHE A 175 4.10 6.51 -17.52
C PHE A 175 2.72 6.01 -17.05
N PHE A 176 2.53 4.70 -17.08
CA PHE A 176 1.34 4.04 -16.57
C PHE A 176 1.69 2.86 -15.68
N SER A 177 0.97 2.70 -14.59
CA SER A 177 0.96 1.52 -13.74
C SER A 177 -0.40 1.43 -13.07
N ALA A 178 -1.08 0.30 -13.18
CA ALA A 178 -2.40 0.09 -12.58
C ALA A 178 -2.39 0.23 -11.06
N ASP A 179 -1.27 -0.12 -10.44
CA ASP A 179 -0.98 0.11 -9.02
C ASP A 179 0.30 0.94 -8.94
N TYR A 180 0.21 2.21 -8.51
CA TYR A 180 1.36 3.11 -8.43
C TYR A 180 1.50 3.72 -7.04
N PHE A 181 2.58 3.34 -6.34
CA PHE A 181 2.91 3.81 -4.99
C PHE A 181 4.35 4.33 -4.92
N PRO A 182 4.63 5.55 -5.39
CA PRO A 182 5.98 6.11 -5.33
C PRO A 182 6.49 6.27 -3.90
N LEU A 183 7.82 6.29 -3.75
CA LEU A 183 8.45 6.47 -2.44
C LEU A 183 8.03 7.78 -1.79
N ILE A 184 8.08 8.87 -2.54
CA ILE A 184 7.55 10.15 -2.08
C ILE A 184 6.12 10.28 -2.66
N PRO A 185 5.10 10.43 -1.83
CA PRO A 185 5.07 10.77 -0.39
C PRO A 185 4.99 9.57 0.57
N HIS A 186 4.74 8.37 0.07
CA HIS A 186 4.29 7.23 0.89
C HIS A 186 5.31 6.78 1.94
N PHE A 187 6.61 7.01 1.70
CA PHE A 187 7.64 6.71 2.69
C PHE A 187 7.50 7.55 3.96
N PHE A 188 7.03 8.78 3.85
CA PHE A 188 6.76 9.59 5.04
C PHE A 188 5.59 9.03 5.86
N LEU A 189 4.53 8.55 5.20
CA LEU A 189 3.43 7.87 5.90
C LEU A 189 3.89 6.57 6.57
N PHE A 190 4.77 5.80 5.90
CA PHE A 190 5.42 4.63 6.49
C PHE A 190 6.24 5.00 7.73
N MET A 191 7.00 6.11 7.68
CA MET A 191 7.80 6.60 8.79
C MET A 191 6.94 7.11 9.96
N ALA A 192 5.78 7.72 9.69
CA ALA A 192 4.80 8.04 10.73
C ALA A 192 4.31 6.77 11.44
N GLY A 193 4.00 5.71 10.67
CA GLY A 193 3.68 4.39 11.21
C GLY A 193 4.85 3.78 12.01
N ALA A 194 6.08 3.92 11.54
CA ALA A 194 7.26 3.44 12.26
C ALA A 194 7.45 4.19 13.59
N SER A 195 7.24 5.50 13.62
CA SER A 195 7.27 6.30 14.86
C SER A 195 6.20 5.85 15.86
N LEU A 196 4.98 5.56 15.39
CA LEU A 196 3.93 4.97 16.20
C LEU A 196 4.32 3.57 16.71
N GLY A 197 5.02 2.80 15.90
CA GLY A 197 5.56 1.48 16.25
C GLY A 197 6.56 1.51 17.41
N VAL A 198 7.37 2.58 17.54
CA VAL A 198 8.26 2.79 18.69
C VAL A 198 7.45 2.88 19.98
N TYR A 199 6.35 3.65 19.99
CA TYR A 199 5.46 3.73 21.15
C TYR A 199 4.86 2.38 21.51
N PHE A 200 4.36 1.63 20.55
CA PHE A 200 3.79 0.30 20.81
C PHE A 200 4.82 -0.71 21.31
N LYS A 201 6.03 -0.69 20.74
CA LYS A 201 7.13 -1.58 21.16
C LYS A 201 7.60 -1.28 22.59
N SER A 202 7.45 -0.03 23.07
CA SER A 202 7.82 0.36 24.44
C SER A 202 6.94 -0.28 25.53
N GLY A 203 5.84 -0.93 25.18
CA GLY A 203 4.92 -1.57 26.12
C GLY A 203 3.96 -0.58 26.86
N LYS A 204 3.98 0.70 26.50
CA LYS A 204 3.15 1.75 27.13
C LYS A 204 1.69 1.77 26.65
N ALA A 205 1.37 1.05 25.57
CA ALA A 205 0.01 0.93 25.09
C ALA A 205 -0.86 0.09 26.05
N SER A 206 -2.19 0.26 25.97
CA SER A 206 -3.13 -0.49 26.79
C SER A 206 -3.04 -2.00 26.55
N ARG A 207 -3.40 -2.82 27.54
CA ARG A 207 -3.39 -4.28 27.41
C ARG A 207 -4.21 -4.77 26.20
N GLY A 208 -5.32 -4.10 25.89
CA GLY A 208 -6.19 -4.44 24.76
C GLY A 208 -5.48 -4.37 23.40
N PHE A 209 -4.43 -3.56 23.27
CA PHE A 209 -3.63 -3.45 22.05
C PHE A 209 -2.84 -4.74 21.74
N TYR A 210 -2.37 -5.42 22.79
CA TYR A 210 -1.56 -6.64 22.65
C TYR A 210 -2.39 -7.92 22.59
N MET A 211 -3.69 -7.82 22.89
CA MET A 211 -4.61 -8.98 22.86
C MET A 211 -5.25 -9.08 21.47
N SER A 212 -5.37 -10.30 20.97
CA SER A 212 -6.22 -10.59 19.82
C SER A 212 -7.63 -10.96 20.33
N ARG A 213 -8.66 -10.31 19.79
CA ARG A 213 -10.08 -10.53 20.13
C ARG A 213 -10.77 -11.35 19.05
N PHE A 214 -10.37 -11.13 17.79
CA PHE A 214 -10.95 -11.78 16.62
C PHE A 214 -9.92 -12.66 15.92
N GLY A 215 -9.84 -13.93 16.32
CA GLY A 215 -8.84 -14.89 15.84
C GLY A 215 -8.83 -15.06 14.32
N GLY A 216 -9.99 -14.99 13.66
CA GLY A 216 -10.12 -15.05 12.21
C GLY A 216 -9.45 -13.88 11.50
N LEU A 217 -9.70 -12.64 11.97
CA LEU A 217 -9.04 -11.44 11.41
C LEU A 217 -7.52 -11.50 11.62
N ALA A 218 -7.09 -11.89 12.82
CA ALA A 218 -5.67 -12.05 13.11
C ALA A 218 -5.01 -13.16 12.25
N PHE A 219 -5.74 -14.22 11.91
CA PHE A 219 -5.26 -15.26 10.99
C PHE A 219 -5.05 -14.68 9.59
N ILE A 220 -6.04 -13.97 9.03
CA ILE A 220 -5.94 -13.27 7.74
C ILE A 220 -4.74 -12.30 7.76
N GLY A 221 -4.63 -11.47 8.78
CA GLY A 221 -3.53 -10.50 8.90
C GLY A 221 -2.13 -11.12 8.96
N ARG A 222 -2.01 -12.34 9.50
CA ARG A 222 -0.73 -13.09 9.55
C ARG A 222 -0.33 -13.70 8.22
N HIS A 223 -1.29 -14.06 7.37
CA HIS A 223 -1.06 -14.65 6.05
C HIS A 223 -1.11 -13.61 4.91
N GLY A 224 -0.93 -12.34 5.26
CA GLY A 224 -1.17 -11.21 4.39
C GLY A 224 -0.44 -11.23 3.04
N LEU A 225 0.83 -11.65 2.98
CA LEU A 225 1.56 -11.71 1.71
C LEU A 225 0.93 -12.72 0.75
N LEU A 226 0.53 -13.89 1.26
CA LEU A 226 -0.14 -14.91 0.44
C LEU A 226 -1.48 -14.41 -0.07
N ILE A 227 -2.27 -13.79 0.81
CA ILE A 227 -3.56 -13.21 0.44
C ILE A 227 -3.37 -12.10 -0.60
N TYR A 228 -2.35 -11.24 -0.40
CA TYR A 228 -2.03 -10.17 -1.35
C TYR A 228 -1.67 -10.69 -2.74
N VAL A 229 -0.90 -11.76 -2.84
CA VAL A 229 -0.50 -12.32 -4.14
C VAL A 229 -1.65 -13.08 -4.82
N LEU A 230 -2.49 -13.77 -4.03
CA LEU A 230 -3.52 -14.66 -4.59
C LEU A 230 -4.89 -14.00 -4.82
N HIS A 231 -5.19 -12.84 -4.17
CA HIS A 231 -6.55 -12.29 -4.24
C HIS A 231 -6.98 -11.94 -5.67
N GLN A 232 -6.10 -11.31 -6.46
CA GLN A 232 -6.44 -10.86 -7.81
C GLN A 232 -6.64 -12.03 -8.79
N PRO A 233 -5.74 -13.03 -8.89
CA PRO A 233 -6.00 -14.22 -9.70
C PRO A 233 -7.29 -14.95 -9.31
N VAL A 234 -7.59 -15.02 -8.01
CA VAL A 234 -8.82 -15.68 -7.53
C VAL A 234 -10.06 -14.87 -7.92
N LEU A 235 -10.04 -13.54 -7.77
CA LEU A 235 -11.15 -12.68 -8.16
C LEU A 235 -11.45 -12.78 -9.66
N ILE A 236 -10.43 -12.67 -10.50
CA ILE A 236 -10.60 -12.77 -11.96
C ILE A 236 -11.17 -14.16 -12.34
N LEU A 237 -10.64 -15.23 -11.76
CA LEU A 237 -11.16 -16.57 -12.00
C LEU A 237 -12.65 -16.70 -11.60
N LEU A 238 -13.04 -16.13 -10.46
CA LEU A 238 -14.43 -16.15 -10.00
C LEU A 238 -15.35 -15.33 -10.93
N PHE A 239 -14.91 -14.16 -11.38
CA PHE A 239 -15.66 -13.36 -12.34
C PHE A 239 -15.77 -14.04 -13.70
N ASP A 240 -14.70 -14.62 -14.23
CA ASP A 240 -14.71 -15.36 -15.50
C ASP A 240 -15.68 -16.57 -15.43
N LEU A 241 -15.66 -17.32 -14.33
CA LEU A 241 -16.62 -18.40 -14.13
C LEU A 241 -18.06 -17.89 -14.11
N PHE A 242 -18.33 -16.80 -13.38
CA PHE A 242 -19.66 -16.20 -13.32
C PHE A 242 -20.13 -15.72 -14.71
N HIS A 243 -19.27 -15.01 -15.45
CA HIS A 243 -19.58 -14.50 -16.80
C HIS A 243 -19.80 -15.64 -17.80
N LYS A 244 -19.02 -16.70 -17.72
CA LYS A 244 -19.23 -17.89 -18.54
C LYS A 244 -20.62 -18.55 -18.30
N PHE A 245 -21.04 -18.64 -17.03
CA PHE A 245 -22.38 -19.18 -16.71
C PHE A 245 -23.52 -18.25 -17.12
N THR A 246 -23.29 -16.94 -17.18
CA THR A 246 -24.29 -15.93 -17.58
C THR A 246 -24.24 -15.59 -19.07
N GLY A 247 -23.31 -16.17 -19.84
CA GLY A 247 -23.14 -15.92 -21.29
C GLY A 247 -22.53 -14.55 -21.60
N GLN A 248 -21.81 -13.96 -20.64
CA GLN A 248 -21.10 -12.68 -20.80
C GLN A 248 -19.64 -12.89 -21.22
N ALA A 249 -18.98 -11.82 -21.68
CA ALA A 249 -17.57 -11.88 -22.08
C ALA A 249 -16.66 -12.17 -20.87
N THR A 250 -15.67 -13.04 -21.08
CA THR A 250 -14.65 -13.42 -20.09
C THR A 250 -13.30 -12.80 -20.47
N VAL A 251 -12.37 -12.70 -19.51
CA VAL A 251 -11.01 -12.18 -19.74
C VAL A 251 -10.08 -13.30 -20.22
N PHE A 252 -10.19 -14.52 -19.66
CA PHE A 252 -9.29 -15.64 -19.96
C PHE A 252 -10.02 -16.91 -20.43
N MET A 253 -11.32 -17.02 -20.32
CA MET A 253 -12.13 -18.18 -20.69
C MET A 253 -13.08 -17.85 -21.84
#